data_dc0841004d77e0ac80d9f79968b10e32
#
_entry.id   dc0841004d77e0ac80d9f79968b10e32
#
_cell.length_a   1.000
_cell.length_b   1.000
_cell.length_c   1.000
_cell.angle_alpha   90.00
_cell.angle_beta   90.00
_cell.angle_gamma   90.00
#
_symmetry.space_group_name_H-M   'P 1'
#
loop_
_entity.id
_entity.type
_entity.pdbx_description
1 polymer ?
#
loop_
_entity_poly.entity_id
_entity_poly.type
_entity_poly.pdbx_seq_one_letter_code
_entity_poly.pdbx_strand_id
1 'polypeptide(L)'
;MMLFLYFIFILAILIQVECQVEANNDNRSKAKVNGLQGKRKGKRQSGKRKNLKDFPRALQINYPLSHFRDDYKKDWRKPGEYNGQFAKDHMEKRRWVSYARAQDQEDVWLWERYFYGIKDGVVMESGALDGDLFSNSVLFEKFANWTTINVEADPTNYGNLILNRPNAINVNGALCSEPRLLHYSSYGVIPVRGFIEFMSESFIKKWHGPIYNKKVSIDELPTVQCLPVKQLFRHLHVKHIDLWILDVEGAEESVLKGVDFNEVTINFVAMECDEHDIEKNSRKTSILEANGFKCDLIDRNCMCKNNSFKHSEMPADKTQLSKWNGVKYVKAQKKK
;
A
#
# COMPACT_ATOMS: atom_id res chain seq x y z
N MET A 1 22.35 19.08 -7.82
CA MET A 1 21.64 20.28 -7.36
C MET A 1 20.12 20.05 -7.25
N MET A 2 19.47 19.37 -8.17
CA MET A 2 18.04 19.02 -8.05
C MET A 2 17.70 18.03 -6.94
N LEU A 3 18.54 17.02 -6.69
CA LEU A 3 18.33 16.07 -5.57
C LEU A 3 18.37 16.76 -4.18
N PHE A 4 19.21 17.81 -4.06
CA PHE A 4 19.34 18.55 -2.80
C PHE A 4 18.12 19.42 -2.51
N LEU A 5 17.53 20.00 -3.54
CA LEU A 5 16.28 20.77 -3.45
C LEU A 5 15.07 19.86 -3.16
N TYR A 6 15.07 18.67 -3.71
CA TYR A 6 14.04 17.65 -3.45
C TYR A 6 14.08 17.15 -1.99
N PHE A 7 15.30 16.97 -1.45
CA PHE A 7 15.51 16.60 -0.06
C PHE A 7 15.04 17.69 0.92
N ILE A 8 15.28 18.97 0.58
CA ILE A 8 14.82 20.12 1.39
C ILE A 8 13.29 20.22 1.34
N PHE A 9 12.66 19.94 0.20
CA PHE A 9 11.21 20.02 0.06
C PHE A 9 10.50 18.91 0.86
N ILE A 10 11.02 17.67 0.83
CA ILE A 10 10.53 16.57 1.65
C ILE A 10 10.73 16.87 3.15
N LEU A 11 11.89 17.42 3.52
CA LEU A 11 12.19 17.78 4.91
C LEU A 11 11.24 18.89 5.41
N ALA A 12 10.91 19.86 4.56
CA ALA A 12 9.97 20.94 4.92
C ALA A 12 8.54 20.42 5.12
N ILE A 13 8.08 19.47 4.30
CA ILE A 13 6.77 18.81 4.46
C ILE A 13 6.75 17.97 5.75
N LEU A 14 7.82 17.24 6.03
CA LEU A 14 7.92 16.41 7.23
C LEU A 14 7.90 17.26 8.52
N ILE A 15 8.60 18.40 8.54
CA ILE A 15 8.58 19.32 9.67
C ILE A 15 7.18 19.91 9.87
N GLN A 16 6.44 20.19 8.82
CA GLN A 16 5.08 20.72 8.89
C GLN A 16 4.08 19.69 9.43
N VAL A 17 4.26 18.42 9.10
CA VAL A 17 3.43 17.29 9.60
C VAL A 17 3.75 17.02 11.08
N GLU A 18 5.03 17.00 11.49
CA GLU A 18 5.41 16.83 12.90
C GLU A 18 4.87 17.95 13.79
N CYS A 19 4.93 19.21 13.34
CA CYS A 19 4.34 20.34 14.08
C CYS A 19 2.81 20.23 14.24
N GLN A 20 2.11 19.65 13.29
CA GLN A 20 0.66 19.42 13.41
C GLN A 20 0.31 18.25 14.34
N VAL A 21 1.14 17.21 14.38
CA VAL A 21 0.97 16.06 15.28
C VAL A 21 1.25 16.46 16.73
N GLU A 22 2.29 17.27 16.99
CA GLU A 22 2.58 17.76 18.34
C GLU A 22 1.48 18.73 18.84
N ALA A 23 0.97 19.61 17.99
CA ALA A 23 -0.12 20.53 18.35
C ALA A 23 -1.43 19.78 18.68
N ASN A 24 -1.72 18.64 18.02
CA ASN A 24 -2.88 17.81 18.32
C ASN A 24 -2.71 16.96 19.59
N ASN A 25 -1.48 16.53 19.91
CA ASN A 25 -1.18 15.80 21.13
C ASN A 25 -1.24 16.70 22.37
N ASP A 26 -0.81 17.96 22.28
CA ASP A 26 -0.87 18.92 23.38
C ASP A 26 -2.31 19.31 23.77
N ASN A 27 -3.24 19.33 22.81
CA ASN A 27 -4.66 19.57 23.07
C ASN A 27 -5.37 18.37 23.72
N ARG A 28 -4.87 17.13 23.54
CA ARG A 28 -5.39 15.93 24.22
C ARG A 28 -4.88 15.77 25.65
N SER A 29 -3.67 16.22 25.95
CA SER A 29 -3.09 16.14 27.31
C SER A 29 -3.73 17.12 28.28
N LYS A 30 -4.24 18.27 27.84
CA LYS A 30 -4.92 19.25 28.69
C LYS A 30 -6.34 18.86 29.13
N ALA A 31 -6.95 17.88 28.50
CA ALA A 31 -8.29 17.38 28.84
C ALA A 31 -8.32 16.26 29.90
N LYS A 32 -7.18 15.77 30.39
CA LYS A 32 -7.08 14.58 31.30
C LYS A 32 -6.42 14.83 32.66
N VAL A 33 -6.26 16.07 33.09
CA VAL A 33 -5.69 16.38 34.43
C VAL A 33 -6.78 16.85 35.39
N ASN A 34 -7.76 16.00 35.67
CA ASN A 34 -8.55 16.07 36.89
C ASN A 34 -9.11 14.68 37.22
N GLY A 35 -8.46 13.99 38.13
CA GLY A 35 -9.04 12.79 38.75
C GLY A 35 -8.07 11.64 39.04
N LEU A 36 -7.81 11.44 40.35
CA LEU A 36 -7.37 10.23 41.00
C LEU A 36 -5.87 9.91 41.12
N GLN A 37 -5.34 10.34 42.25
CA GLN A 37 -4.18 9.73 42.92
C GLN A 37 -4.55 8.35 43.48
N GLY A 38 -3.85 7.31 43.05
CA GLY A 38 -3.93 5.99 43.62
C GLY A 38 -2.62 5.23 43.47
N LYS A 39 -1.84 5.16 44.56
CA LYS A 39 -0.59 4.37 44.65
C LYS A 39 -0.87 2.88 44.49
N ARG A 40 -0.29 2.19 43.52
CA ARG A 40 -0.11 0.74 43.55
C ARG A 40 1.30 0.33 43.13
N LYS A 41 2.01 -0.27 44.09
CA LYS A 41 3.27 -1.01 43.90
C LYS A 41 2.94 -2.31 43.13
N GLY A 42 3.42 -2.45 41.89
CA GLY A 42 3.27 -3.68 41.10
C GLY A 42 4.60 -4.45 41.07
N LYS A 43 4.58 -5.71 41.51
CA LYS A 43 5.68 -6.66 41.38
C LYS A 43 5.93 -7.00 39.92
N ARG A 44 7.23 -6.99 39.49
CA ARG A 44 7.67 -7.57 38.23
C ARG A 44 7.33 -9.05 38.21
N GLN A 45 6.42 -9.44 37.31
CA GLN A 45 6.22 -10.84 36.93
C GLN A 45 7.02 -11.13 35.65
N SER A 46 7.86 -12.17 35.72
CA SER A 46 8.56 -12.73 34.56
C SER A 46 7.54 -13.25 33.54
N GLY A 47 7.45 -12.62 32.36
CA GLY A 47 6.51 -13.02 31.32
C GLY A 47 6.87 -14.37 30.72
N LYS A 48 6.05 -15.39 30.95
CA LYS A 48 6.08 -16.63 30.16
C LYS A 48 5.72 -16.30 28.70
N ARG A 49 6.52 -16.76 27.74
CA ARG A 49 6.19 -16.71 26.31
C ARG A 49 4.79 -17.33 26.12
N LYS A 50 3.86 -16.54 25.63
CA LYS A 50 2.53 -17.04 25.25
C LYS A 50 2.64 -17.74 23.89
N ASN A 51 2.15 -18.98 23.81
CA ASN A 51 2.05 -19.71 22.57
C ASN A 51 0.95 -19.09 21.69
N LEU A 52 1.08 -19.20 20.36
CA LEU A 52 0.08 -18.75 19.37
C LEU A 52 -1.36 -19.21 19.67
N LYS A 53 -1.51 -20.32 20.44
CA LYS A 53 -2.80 -20.86 20.88
C LYS A 53 -3.48 -20.05 21.99
N ASP A 54 -2.74 -19.13 22.65
CA ASP A 54 -3.21 -18.34 23.78
C ASP A 54 -3.82 -16.98 23.40
N PHE A 55 -3.80 -16.65 22.10
CA PHE A 55 -4.45 -15.45 21.59
C PHE A 55 -5.93 -15.73 21.31
N PRO A 56 -6.86 -14.94 21.87
CA PRO A 56 -8.28 -15.07 21.54
C PRO A 56 -8.47 -14.97 20.02
N ARG A 57 -9.26 -15.87 19.44
CA ARG A 57 -9.57 -15.84 17.99
C ARG A 57 -10.08 -14.48 17.49
N ALA A 58 -10.67 -13.68 18.36
CA ALA A 58 -11.15 -12.32 18.10
C ALA A 58 -10.01 -11.29 17.86
N LEU A 59 -8.77 -11.55 18.31
CA LEU A 59 -7.62 -10.71 18.02
C LEU A 59 -6.95 -11.07 16.68
N GLN A 60 -7.38 -12.16 16.03
CA GLN A 60 -6.80 -12.61 14.78
C GLN A 60 -7.23 -11.78 13.56
N ILE A 61 -8.36 -11.09 13.65
CA ILE A 61 -8.86 -10.22 12.59
C ILE A 61 -9.70 -9.12 13.28
N ASN A 62 -9.06 -8.10 13.80
CA ASN A 62 -9.76 -6.85 14.10
C ASN A 62 -10.04 -6.11 12.78
N TYR A 63 -10.85 -6.73 11.93
CA TYR A 63 -11.56 -5.94 10.94
C TYR A 63 -12.64 -5.21 11.72
N PRO A 64 -12.63 -3.89 11.81
CA PRO A 64 -13.83 -3.20 12.22
C PRO A 64 -14.85 -3.39 11.09
N LEU A 65 -15.57 -4.52 11.11
CA LEU A 65 -16.70 -4.79 10.21
C LEU A 65 -17.73 -3.65 10.27
N SER A 66 -17.68 -2.85 11.33
CA SER A 66 -18.48 -1.64 11.52
C SER A 66 -18.19 -0.52 10.52
N HIS A 67 -17.08 -0.56 9.78
CA HIS A 67 -16.75 0.41 8.72
C HIS A 67 -17.15 -0.07 7.33
N PHE A 68 -17.59 -1.33 7.20
CA PHE A 68 -18.13 -1.83 5.94
C PHE A 68 -19.58 -1.34 5.80
N ARG A 69 -19.82 -0.57 4.76
CA ARG A 69 -21.17 -0.16 4.39
C ARG A 69 -21.91 -1.39 3.86
N ASP A 70 -23.20 -1.52 4.19
CA ASP A 70 -24.04 -2.63 3.71
C ASP A 70 -24.18 -2.73 2.18
N ASP A 71 -23.86 -1.63 1.47
CA ASP A 71 -23.86 -1.58 0.01
C ASP A 71 -22.64 -2.29 -0.65
N TYR A 72 -21.67 -2.77 0.12
CA TYR A 72 -20.59 -3.66 -0.38
C TYR A 72 -21.06 -5.05 -0.80
N LYS A 73 -22.30 -5.34 -0.70
CA LYS A 73 -22.92 -6.50 -1.38
C LYS A 73 -22.95 -6.36 -2.91
N LYS A 74 -22.39 -5.27 -3.44
CA LYS A 74 -22.14 -5.10 -4.87
C LYS A 74 -21.26 -6.24 -5.37
N ASP A 75 -21.59 -6.77 -6.52
CA ASP A 75 -20.92 -7.96 -7.08
C ASP A 75 -19.46 -7.65 -7.46
N TRP A 76 -18.53 -7.89 -6.55
CA TRP A 76 -17.07 -7.75 -6.72
C TRP A 76 -16.47 -8.63 -7.82
N ARG A 77 -17.29 -9.40 -8.52
CA ARG A 77 -16.88 -10.39 -9.49
C ARG A 77 -16.77 -9.84 -10.89
N LYS A 78 -17.23 -8.61 -11.10
CA LYS A 78 -17.22 -8.00 -12.42
C LYS A 78 -16.03 -7.07 -12.56
N PRO A 79 -15.21 -7.21 -13.63
CA PRO A 79 -14.22 -6.22 -13.99
C PRO A 79 -14.89 -4.89 -14.28
N GLY A 80 -14.11 -3.81 -14.17
CA GLY A 80 -14.55 -2.49 -14.59
C GLY A 80 -14.89 -2.48 -16.09
N GLU A 81 -15.85 -1.68 -16.47
CA GLU A 81 -16.35 -1.60 -17.84
C GLU A 81 -15.89 -0.30 -18.52
N TYR A 82 -15.50 -0.38 -19.80
CA TYR A 82 -15.18 0.79 -20.60
C TYR A 82 -16.43 1.61 -20.87
N ASN A 83 -16.38 2.90 -20.53
CA ASN A 83 -17.45 3.87 -20.79
C ASN A 83 -16.91 4.97 -21.72
N GLY A 84 -17.21 4.83 -23.02
CA GLY A 84 -16.71 5.74 -24.05
C GLY A 84 -17.23 7.17 -23.91
N GLN A 85 -18.44 7.38 -23.35
CA GLN A 85 -18.94 8.73 -23.12
C GLN A 85 -18.19 9.40 -21.97
N PHE A 86 -17.98 8.69 -20.86
CA PHE A 86 -17.16 9.16 -19.75
C PHE A 86 -15.74 9.52 -20.19
N ALA A 87 -15.13 8.67 -21.04
CA ALA A 87 -13.82 8.93 -21.58
C ALA A 87 -13.78 10.24 -22.39
N LYS A 88 -14.74 10.46 -23.28
CA LYS A 88 -14.84 11.69 -24.10
C LYS A 88 -15.07 12.93 -23.26
N ASP A 89 -15.99 12.89 -22.29
CA ASP A 89 -16.38 14.03 -21.46
C ASP A 89 -15.26 14.60 -20.62
N HIS A 90 -14.22 13.78 -20.36
CA HIS A 90 -13.12 14.16 -19.50
C HIS A 90 -11.77 14.33 -20.20
N MET A 91 -11.68 13.95 -21.48
CA MET A 91 -10.43 13.94 -22.25
C MET A 91 -9.76 15.32 -22.33
N GLU A 92 -10.47 16.34 -22.80
CA GLU A 92 -9.89 17.66 -23.08
C GLU A 92 -9.29 18.32 -21.84
N LYS A 93 -9.90 18.16 -20.67
CA LYS A 93 -9.47 18.79 -19.41
C LYS A 93 -8.62 17.90 -18.54
N ARG A 94 -8.36 16.65 -18.95
CA ARG A 94 -7.63 15.65 -18.15
C ARG A 94 -8.01 15.71 -16.68
N ARG A 95 -9.31 15.66 -16.38
CA ARG A 95 -9.84 15.89 -15.02
C ARG A 95 -9.31 14.92 -13.97
N TRP A 96 -8.88 13.74 -14.37
CA TRP A 96 -8.26 12.75 -13.48
C TRP A 96 -6.97 13.25 -12.81
N VAL A 97 -6.22 14.15 -13.44
CA VAL A 97 -4.97 14.69 -12.88
C VAL A 97 -5.19 15.40 -11.54
N SER A 98 -6.37 16.01 -11.32
CA SER A 98 -6.69 16.64 -10.02
C SER A 98 -6.87 15.64 -8.87
N TYR A 99 -7.03 14.37 -9.18
CA TYR A 99 -7.15 13.27 -8.21
C TYR A 99 -5.85 12.49 -8.02
N ALA A 100 -4.79 12.83 -8.78
CA ALA A 100 -3.49 12.19 -8.64
C ALA A 100 -2.89 12.43 -7.24
N ARG A 101 -2.38 11.36 -6.64
CA ARG A 101 -1.72 11.37 -5.32
C ARG A 101 -0.44 10.57 -5.30
N ALA A 102 -0.23 9.68 -6.26
CA ALA A 102 0.96 8.85 -6.33
C ALA A 102 2.24 9.70 -6.32
N GLN A 103 3.29 9.16 -5.71
CA GLN A 103 4.55 9.87 -5.51
C GLN A 103 5.20 10.31 -6.83
N ASP A 104 5.19 9.44 -7.83
CA ASP A 104 5.82 9.65 -9.14
C ASP A 104 4.79 9.61 -10.29
N GLN A 105 3.50 9.89 -10.00
CA GLN A 105 2.37 9.92 -10.96
C GLN A 105 2.04 8.54 -11.58
N GLU A 106 2.34 7.46 -10.89
CA GLU A 106 2.05 6.09 -11.34
C GLU A 106 0.55 5.90 -11.58
N ASP A 107 -0.29 6.50 -10.74
CA ASP A 107 -1.75 6.47 -10.84
C ASP A 107 -2.26 7.08 -12.16
N VAL A 108 -1.71 8.24 -12.56
CA VAL A 108 -2.02 8.88 -13.85
C VAL A 108 -1.53 8.02 -15.01
N TRP A 109 -0.31 7.49 -14.89
CA TRP A 109 0.29 6.65 -15.93
C TRP A 109 -0.51 5.36 -16.15
N LEU A 110 -0.88 4.66 -15.05
CA LEU A 110 -1.72 3.47 -15.09
C LEU A 110 -3.08 3.77 -15.71
N TRP A 111 -3.71 4.88 -15.28
CA TRP A 111 -4.99 5.30 -15.82
C TRP A 111 -4.93 5.52 -17.34
N GLU A 112 -3.98 6.32 -17.81
CA GLU A 112 -3.90 6.70 -19.22
C GLU A 112 -3.51 5.54 -20.15
N ARG A 113 -2.73 4.57 -19.65
CA ARG A 113 -2.21 3.46 -20.47
C ARG A 113 -3.01 2.18 -20.40
N TYR A 114 -3.72 1.93 -19.32
CA TYR A 114 -4.36 0.63 -19.13
C TYR A 114 -5.82 0.72 -18.77
N PHE A 115 -6.25 1.80 -18.12
CA PHE A 115 -7.58 1.88 -17.54
C PHE A 115 -8.41 3.06 -18.04
N TYR A 116 -7.96 3.74 -19.10
CA TYR A 116 -8.61 4.93 -19.62
C TYR A 116 -10.08 4.66 -19.97
N GLY A 117 -10.98 5.41 -19.33
CA GLY A 117 -12.42 5.26 -19.53
C GLY A 117 -13.06 4.05 -18.84
N ILE A 118 -12.30 3.24 -18.11
CA ILE A 118 -12.85 2.12 -17.36
C ILE A 118 -13.43 2.61 -16.04
N LYS A 119 -14.74 2.35 -15.83
CA LYS A 119 -15.48 2.71 -14.62
C LYS A 119 -15.86 1.49 -13.80
N ASP A 120 -16.17 1.76 -12.53
CA ASP A 120 -16.76 0.79 -11.61
C ASP A 120 -15.88 -0.48 -11.43
N GLY A 121 -14.56 -0.36 -11.63
CA GLY A 121 -13.58 -1.42 -11.40
C GLY A 121 -13.30 -1.67 -9.92
N VAL A 122 -12.32 -2.53 -9.68
CA VAL A 122 -11.81 -2.87 -8.35
C VAL A 122 -10.33 -2.55 -8.27
N VAL A 123 -9.95 -1.67 -7.34
CA VAL A 123 -8.54 -1.40 -7.02
C VAL A 123 -8.24 -1.85 -5.59
N MET A 124 -7.13 -2.54 -5.42
CA MET A 124 -6.57 -2.87 -4.11
C MET A 124 -5.25 -2.12 -3.92
N GLU A 125 -5.07 -1.50 -2.77
CA GLU A 125 -3.82 -0.85 -2.38
C GLU A 125 -3.33 -1.44 -1.06
N SER A 126 -2.16 -2.08 -1.09
CA SER A 126 -1.51 -2.67 0.08
C SER A 126 -0.28 -1.85 0.42
N GLY A 127 -0.23 -1.33 1.65
CA GLY A 127 0.63 -0.23 2.06
C GLY A 127 -0.04 1.13 1.80
N ALA A 128 -1.33 1.26 2.19
CA ALA A 128 -2.15 2.40 1.83
C ALA A 128 -1.87 3.67 2.65
N LEU A 129 -0.95 3.63 3.62
CA LEU A 129 -0.62 4.72 4.52
C LEU A 129 -1.88 5.36 5.14
N ASP A 130 -2.00 6.68 5.07
CA ASP A 130 -3.16 7.44 5.53
C ASP A 130 -4.28 7.54 4.49
N GLY A 131 -4.11 6.91 3.32
CA GLY A 131 -5.08 6.87 2.23
C GLY A 131 -5.12 8.11 1.32
N ASP A 132 -4.28 9.12 1.57
CA ASP A 132 -4.11 10.30 0.70
C ASP A 132 -2.66 10.48 0.29
N LEU A 133 -1.73 10.47 1.25
CA LEU A 133 -0.30 10.61 1.00
C LEU A 133 0.22 9.46 0.13
N PHE A 134 0.74 9.78 -1.05
CA PHE A 134 1.29 8.84 -2.03
C PHE A 134 0.32 7.75 -2.51
N SER A 135 -0.99 7.88 -2.21
CA SER A 135 -1.96 6.87 -2.61
C SER A 135 -2.12 6.77 -4.12
N ASN A 136 -1.95 5.57 -4.64
CA ASN A 136 -2.16 5.25 -6.04
C ASN A 136 -3.64 4.95 -6.37
N SER A 137 -4.50 4.73 -5.37
CA SER A 137 -5.90 4.32 -5.57
C SER A 137 -6.92 5.46 -5.54
N VAL A 138 -6.54 6.66 -5.05
CA VAL A 138 -7.44 7.83 -4.94
C VAL A 138 -8.05 8.20 -6.29
N LEU A 139 -7.25 8.24 -7.35
CA LEU A 139 -7.72 8.56 -8.69
C LEU A 139 -8.82 7.59 -9.13
N PHE A 140 -8.60 6.30 -8.97
CA PHE A 140 -9.55 5.25 -9.38
C PHE A 140 -10.84 5.31 -8.58
N GLU A 141 -10.76 5.49 -7.25
CA GLU A 141 -11.94 5.61 -6.40
C GLU A 141 -12.77 6.86 -6.71
N LYS A 142 -12.11 8.04 -6.61
CA LYS A 142 -12.86 9.31 -6.60
C LYS A 142 -13.23 9.82 -7.98
N PHE A 143 -12.41 9.50 -9.00
CA PHE A 143 -12.69 9.92 -10.36
C PHE A 143 -13.47 8.87 -11.14
N ALA A 144 -13.07 7.61 -11.11
CA ALA A 144 -13.65 6.55 -11.94
C ALA A 144 -14.70 5.69 -11.22
N ASN A 145 -15.00 5.99 -9.94
CA ASN A 145 -15.97 5.27 -9.11
C ASN A 145 -15.62 3.80 -8.89
N TRP A 146 -14.31 3.50 -8.77
CA TRP A 146 -13.89 2.14 -8.50
C TRP A 146 -14.08 1.78 -7.02
N THR A 147 -14.39 0.53 -6.79
CA THR A 147 -14.38 -0.03 -5.45
C THR A 147 -12.94 -0.21 -4.98
N THR A 148 -12.63 0.31 -3.80
CA THR A 148 -11.25 0.31 -3.29
C THR A 148 -11.15 -0.56 -2.05
N ILE A 149 -10.10 -1.40 -2.02
CA ILE A 149 -9.67 -2.18 -0.86
C ILE A 149 -8.31 -1.62 -0.45
N ASN A 150 -8.23 -1.02 0.72
CA ASN A 150 -6.98 -0.52 1.30
C ASN A 150 -6.53 -1.43 2.43
N VAL A 151 -5.24 -1.78 2.46
CA VAL A 151 -4.63 -2.54 3.55
C VAL A 151 -3.48 -1.73 4.12
N GLU A 152 -3.52 -1.47 5.44
CA GLU A 152 -2.51 -0.71 6.15
C GLU A 152 -2.19 -1.39 7.48
N ALA A 153 -0.90 -1.61 7.75
CA ALA A 153 -0.45 -2.32 8.93
C ALA A 153 -0.25 -1.41 10.15
N ASP A 154 0.22 -0.17 9.94
CA ASP A 154 0.41 0.80 11.02
C ASP A 154 -0.94 1.28 11.55
N PRO A 155 -1.25 1.09 12.84
CA PRO A 155 -2.55 1.48 13.40
C PRO A 155 -2.78 3.00 13.41
N THR A 156 -1.72 3.80 13.39
CA THR A 156 -1.83 5.27 13.33
C THR A 156 -2.20 5.72 11.93
N ASN A 157 -1.50 5.20 10.92
CA ASN A 157 -1.83 5.44 9.52
C ASN A 157 -3.25 4.94 9.21
N TYR A 158 -3.59 3.74 9.66
CA TYR A 158 -4.93 3.19 9.49
C TYR A 158 -6.02 4.08 10.13
N GLY A 159 -5.75 4.66 11.30
CA GLY A 159 -6.67 5.61 11.94
C GLY A 159 -6.96 6.85 11.07
N ASN A 160 -5.97 7.32 10.31
CA ASN A 160 -6.15 8.41 9.34
C ASN A 160 -6.80 7.90 8.03
N LEU A 161 -6.41 6.71 7.58
CA LEU A 161 -6.95 6.08 6.39
C LEU A 161 -8.48 5.98 6.42
N ILE A 162 -9.06 5.50 7.51
CA ILE A 162 -10.54 5.39 7.65
C ILE A 162 -11.24 6.75 7.62
N LEU A 163 -10.56 7.82 7.99
CA LEU A 163 -11.10 9.19 7.92
C LEU A 163 -10.98 9.77 6.51
N ASN A 164 -9.88 9.52 5.82
CA ASN A 164 -9.61 10.04 4.48
C ASN A 164 -10.36 9.25 3.39
N ARG A 165 -10.60 7.96 3.63
CA ARG A 165 -11.21 7.02 2.68
C ARG A 165 -12.44 6.30 3.28
N PRO A 166 -13.46 7.05 3.75
CA PRO A 166 -14.61 6.46 4.44
C PRO A 166 -15.51 5.58 3.54
N ASN A 167 -15.34 5.68 2.22
CA ASN A 167 -16.10 4.89 1.24
C ASN A 167 -15.35 3.64 0.76
N ALA A 168 -14.08 3.50 1.10
CA ALA A 168 -13.27 2.34 0.77
C ALA A 168 -13.45 1.23 1.81
N ILE A 169 -13.08 0.00 1.43
CA ILE A 169 -12.87 -1.08 2.39
C ILE A 169 -11.47 -0.93 2.97
N ASN A 170 -11.40 -0.58 4.23
CA ASN A 170 -10.13 -0.36 4.90
C ASN A 170 -9.85 -1.52 5.86
N VAL A 171 -8.69 -2.15 5.71
CA VAL A 171 -8.24 -3.31 6.49
C VAL A 171 -7.00 -2.92 7.28
N ASN A 172 -7.05 -3.04 8.61
CA ASN A 172 -5.87 -2.89 9.44
C ASN A 172 -5.16 -4.23 9.60
N GLY A 173 -4.04 -4.41 8.95
CA GLY A 173 -3.28 -5.64 9.04
C GLY A 173 -2.10 -5.71 8.10
N ALA A 174 -1.22 -6.68 8.37
CA ALA A 174 -0.13 -7.06 7.49
C ALA A 174 -0.56 -8.22 6.59
N LEU A 175 -0.14 -8.21 5.34
CA LEU A 175 -0.37 -9.33 4.43
C LEU A 175 0.84 -10.27 4.37
N CYS A 176 0.59 -11.56 4.18
CA CYS A 176 1.62 -12.59 4.06
C CYS A 176 1.09 -13.84 3.33
N SER A 177 1.99 -14.83 3.14
CA SER A 177 1.59 -16.14 2.61
C SER A 177 0.95 -17.04 3.66
N GLU A 178 1.52 -17.03 4.89
CA GLU A 178 1.14 -17.92 5.99
C GLU A 178 1.00 -17.13 7.30
N PRO A 179 0.07 -17.55 8.22
CA PRO A 179 -0.13 -16.85 9.47
C PRO A 179 1.13 -16.89 10.34
N ARG A 180 1.67 -15.73 10.68
CA ARG A 180 2.80 -15.62 11.61
C ARG A 180 2.83 -14.25 12.27
N LEU A 181 3.60 -14.14 13.36
CA LEU A 181 3.92 -12.85 13.97
C LEU A 181 5.11 -12.23 13.25
N LEU A 182 4.98 -10.96 12.93
CA LEU A 182 6.00 -10.14 12.28
C LEU A 182 6.38 -8.98 13.19
N HIS A 183 7.66 -8.59 13.19
CA HIS A 183 8.18 -7.49 13.98
C HIS A 183 8.09 -6.18 13.19
N TYR A 184 7.24 -5.28 13.63
CA TYR A 184 7.01 -3.99 12.98
C TYR A 184 8.01 -2.95 13.45
N SER A 185 8.72 -2.34 12.50
CA SER A 185 9.62 -1.23 12.76
C SER A 185 9.00 0.10 12.36
N SER A 186 8.80 0.97 13.35
CA SER A 186 8.38 2.35 13.15
C SER A 186 9.55 3.34 13.02
N TYR A 187 10.79 2.82 12.95
CA TYR A 187 11.96 3.66 12.68
C TYR A 187 11.97 4.14 11.23
N GLY A 188 12.67 5.26 10.98
CA GLY A 188 12.66 5.90 9.69
C GLY A 188 11.44 6.81 9.47
N VAL A 189 11.36 7.38 8.27
CA VAL A 189 10.20 8.18 7.83
C VAL A 189 8.99 7.29 7.60
N ILE A 190 7.79 7.85 7.67
CA ILE A 190 6.54 7.08 7.61
C ILE A 190 6.48 6.09 6.43
N PRO A 191 6.80 6.48 5.19
CA PRO A 191 6.66 5.59 4.03
C PRO A 191 7.59 4.36 4.03
N VAL A 192 8.67 4.34 4.82
CA VAL A 192 9.63 3.22 4.86
C VAL A 192 9.46 2.31 6.07
N ARG A 193 8.37 2.48 6.82
CA ARG A 193 8.04 1.64 7.98
C ARG A 193 7.46 0.31 7.52
N GLY A 194 7.82 -0.77 8.20
CA GLY A 194 7.34 -2.09 7.79
C GLY A 194 7.90 -3.22 8.66
N PHE A 195 7.92 -4.42 8.12
CA PHE A 195 8.29 -5.63 8.84
C PHE A 195 9.73 -6.03 8.57
N ILE A 196 10.54 -6.09 9.64
CA ILE A 196 11.99 -6.34 9.57
C ILE A 196 12.32 -7.66 8.85
N GLU A 197 11.46 -8.66 8.98
CA GLU A 197 11.65 -9.97 8.35
C GLU A 197 11.73 -9.92 6.82
N PHE A 198 11.21 -8.87 6.22
CA PHE A 198 11.17 -8.72 4.77
C PHE A 198 12.16 -7.70 4.21
N MET A 199 12.76 -6.88 5.07
CA MET A 199 13.67 -5.83 4.66
C MET A 199 15.06 -6.38 4.35
N SER A 200 15.69 -5.88 3.29
CA SER A 200 17.10 -6.17 3.02
C SER A 200 18.02 -5.50 4.06
N GLU A 201 19.21 -6.06 4.26
CA GLU A 201 20.18 -5.46 5.18
C GLU A 201 20.54 -4.02 4.79
N SER A 202 20.67 -3.75 3.49
CA SER A 202 20.95 -2.41 2.97
C SER A 202 19.82 -1.42 3.27
N PHE A 203 18.57 -1.86 3.18
CA PHE A 203 17.40 -1.07 3.53
C PHE A 203 17.35 -0.77 5.04
N ILE A 204 17.56 -1.80 5.89
CA ILE A 204 17.62 -1.63 7.35
C ILE A 204 18.74 -0.66 7.72
N LYS A 205 19.93 -0.79 7.09
CA LYS A 205 21.05 0.12 7.31
C LYS A 205 20.72 1.56 6.98
N LYS A 206 20.00 1.78 5.87
CA LYS A 206 19.65 3.12 5.39
C LYS A 206 18.57 3.78 6.23
N TRP A 207 17.53 3.05 6.61
CA TRP A 207 16.32 3.62 7.17
C TRP A 207 16.05 3.25 8.63
N HIS A 208 16.52 2.09 9.11
CA HIS A 208 16.27 1.56 10.45
C HIS A 208 17.55 1.49 11.29
N GLY A 209 18.34 2.56 11.29
CA GLY A 209 19.63 2.66 11.91
C GLY A 209 19.74 2.15 13.36
N PRO A 210 18.78 2.40 14.27
CA PRO A 210 18.83 1.85 15.63
C PRO A 210 18.87 0.31 15.67
N ILE A 211 18.15 -0.36 14.76
CA ILE A 211 18.13 -1.82 14.63
C ILE A 211 19.44 -2.30 14.00
N TYR A 212 19.85 -1.68 12.88
CA TYR A 212 21.09 -2.02 12.20
C TYR A 212 22.32 -1.95 13.14
N ASN A 213 22.39 -0.90 13.94
CA ASN A 213 23.46 -0.66 14.89
C ASN A 213 23.30 -1.42 16.23
N LYS A 214 22.35 -2.36 16.30
CA LYS A 214 22.08 -3.20 17.47
C LYS A 214 21.78 -2.41 18.77
N LYS A 215 21.29 -1.19 18.65
CA LYS A 215 20.81 -0.37 19.77
C LYS A 215 19.43 -0.81 20.24
N VAL A 216 18.66 -1.43 19.35
CA VAL A 216 17.34 -2.02 19.58
C VAL A 216 17.37 -3.44 19.03
N SER A 217 16.93 -4.39 19.84
CA SER A 217 16.76 -5.78 19.40
C SER A 217 15.47 -5.93 18.61
N ILE A 218 15.45 -6.84 17.63
CA ILE A 218 14.22 -7.17 16.88
C ILE A 218 13.13 -7.68 17.86
N ASP A 219 13.51 -8.46 18.88
CA ASP A 219 12.59 -8.98 19.89
C ASP A 219 11.92 -7.89 20.77
N GLU A 220 12.44 -6.65 20.74
CA GLU A 220 11.86 -5.51 21.44
C GLU A 220 10.82 -4.76 20.60
N LEU A 221 10.74 -5.05 19.29
CA LEU A 221 9.78 -4.42 18.40
C LEU A 221 8.35 -4.94 18.66
N PRO A 222 7.33 -4.12 18.44
CA PRO A 222 5.95 -4.58 18.47
C PRO A 222 5.72 -5.65 17.41
N THR A 223 4.94 -6.67 17.77
CA THR A 223 4.59 -7.76 16.85
C THR A 223 3.17 -7.60 16.33
N VAL A 224 3.00 -7.89 15.04
CA VAL A 224 1.70 -7.87 14.35
C VAL A 224 1.46 -9.26 13.77
N GLN A 225 0.25 -9.79 14.01
CA GLN A 225 -0.19 -11.02 13.34
C GLN A 225 -0.49 -10.71 11.88
N CYS A 226 0.26 -11.34 10.97
CA CYS A 226 -0.03 -11.16 9.56
C CYS A 226 -1.19 -12.05 9.10
N LEU A 227 -1.88 -11.58 8.07
CA LEU A 227 -3.05 -12.19 7.47
C LEU A 227 -2.67 -12.78 6.11
N PRO A 228 -2.86 -14.09 5.89
CA PRO A 228 -2.70 -14.67 4.57
C PRO A 228 -3.64 -14.03 3.56
N VAL A 229 -3.10 -13.59 2.42
CA VAL A 229 -3.86 -12.93 1.35
C VAL A 229 -5.07 -13.76 0.91
N LYS A 230 -4.90 -15.08 0.77
CA LYS A 230 -5.98 -16.00 0.44
C LYS A 230 -7.14 -15.93 1.45
N GLN A 231 -6.83 -15.78 2.74
CA GLN A 231 -7.88 -15.65 3.77
C GLN A 231 -8.59 -14.30 3.65
N LEU A 232 -7.86 -13.21 3.39
CA LEU A 232 -8.46 -11.89 3.15
C LEU A 232 -9.42 -11.94 1.97
N PHE A 233 -8.98 -12.48 0.82
CA PHE A 233 -9.80 -12.55 -0.38
C PHE A 233 -11.06 -13.38 -0.18
N ARG A 234 -10.95 -14.52 0.52
CA ARG A 234 -12.11 -15.35 0.86
C ARG A 234 -13.07 -14.63 1.81
N HIS A 235 -12.53 -13.95 2.83
CA HIS A 235 -13.34 -13.22 3.81
C HIS A 235 -14.11 -12.06 3.17
N LEU A 236 -13.46 -11.30 2.29
CA LEU A 236 -14.08 -10.21 1.55
C LEU A 236 -14.86 -10.68 0.30
N HIS A 237 -14.86 -11.98 0.01
CA HIS A 237 -15.45 -12.55 -1.22
C HIS A 237 -14.87 -11.95 -2.51
N VAL A 238 -13.61 -11.52 -2.49
CA VAL A 238 -12.92 -10.98 -3.68
C VAL A 238 -12.74 -12.09 -4.70
N LYS A 239 -13.23 -11.88 -5.92
CA LYS A 239 -13.06 -12.78 -7.07
C LYS A 239 -12.36 -12.11 -8.24
N HIS A 240 -12.31 -10.79 -8.23
CA HIS A 240 -11.68 -10.01 -9.28
C HIS A 240 -11.02 -8.75 -8.70
N ILE A 241 -9.85 -8.40 -9.21
CA ILE A 241 -9.12 -7.15 -8.97
C ILE A 241 -8.65 -6.63 -10.32
N ASP A 242 -9.06 -5.43 -10.71
CA ASP A 242 -8.59 -4.79 -11.94
C ASP A 242 -7.16 -4.27 -11.77
N LEU A 243 -6.87 -3.63 -10.65
CA LEU A 243 -5.54 -3.09 -10.32
C LEU A 243 -5.17 -3.38 -8.87
N TRP A 244 -4.04 -4.03 -8.66
CA TRP A 244 -3.44 -4.19 -7.34
C TRP A 244 -2.15 -3.38 -7.25
N ILE A 245 -2.15 -2.38 -6.38
CA ILE A 245 -0.95 -1.66 -5.95
C ILE A 245 -0.38 -2.40 -4.75
N LEU A 246 0.83 -2.91 -4.87
CA LEU A 246 1.48 -3.73 -3.86
C LEU A 246 2.82 -3.09 -3.48
N ASP A 247 2.79 -2.26 -2.43
CA ASP A 247 3.92 -1.54 -1.89
C ASP A 247 3.93 -1.74 -0.36
N VAL A 248 4.62 -2.78 0.08
CA VAL A 248 4.62 -3.27 1.47
C VAL A 248 6.03 -3.40 2.05
N GLU A 249 6.94 -2.54 1.56
CA GLU A 249 8.29 -2.36 2.09
C GLU A 249 9.07 -3.69 2.21
N GLY A 250 9.02 -4.45 1.12
CA GLY A 250 9.76 -5.69 0.95
C GLY A 250 8.97 -6.98 1.21
N ALA A 251 7.71 -6.92 1.64
CA ALA A 251 6.89 -8.12 1.86
C ALA A 251 6.22 -8.67 0.58
N GLU A 252 6.38 -8.01 -0.58
CA GLU A 252 5.65 -8.29 -1.83
C GLU A 252 5.78 -9.77 -2.24
N GLU A 253 6.99 -10.35 -2.17
CA GLU A 253 7.23 -11.77 -2.50
C GLU A 253 6.40 -12.70 -1.60
N SER A 254 6.35 -12.42 -0.30
CA SER A 254 5.56 -13.19 0.66
C SER A 254 4.06 -13.05 0.38
N VAL A 255 3.61 -11.84 0.09
CA VAL A 255 2.21 -11.56 -0.24
C VAL A 255 1.80 -12.32 -1.50
N LEU A 256 2.57 -12.23 -2.58
CA LEU A 256 2.29 -12.93 -3.85
C LEU A 256 2.25 -14.44 -3.70
N LYS A 257 3.14 -15.04 -2.88
CA LYS A 257 3.10 -16.48 -2.56
C LYS A 257 1.82 -16.90 -1.83
N GLY A 258 1.14 -15.96 -1.17
CA GLY A 258 -0.13 -16.18 -0.50
C GLY A 258 -1.37 -16.13 -1.40
N VAL A 259 -1.22 -15.76 -2.67
CA VAL A 259 -2.32 -15.64 -3.62
C VAL A 259 -2.67 -17.02 -4.22
N ASP A 260 -3.95 -17.33 -4.26
CA ASP A 260 -4.46 -18.44 -5.05
C ASP A 260 -5.05 -17.90 -6.36
N PHE A 261 -4.22 -17.87 -7.39
CA PHE A 261 -4.60 -17.34 -8.71
C PHE A 261 -5.71 -18.16 -9.42
N ASN A 262 -6.09 -19.34 -8.89
CA ASN A 262 -7.26 -20.08 -9.37
C ASN A 262 -8.57 -19.55 -8.75
N GLU A 263 -8.50 -18.88 -7.60
CA GLU A 263 -9.68 -18.36 -6.91
C GLU A 263 -9.98 -16.88 -7.21
N VAL A 264 -8.97 -16.12 -7.66
CA VAL A 264 -9.07 -14.68 -7.95
C VAL A 264 -8.44 -14.36 -9.30
N THR A 265 -9.13 -13.55 -10.09
CA THR A 265 -8.58 -12.95 -11.31
C THR A 265 -8.00 -11.60 -11.00
N ILE A 266 -6.75 -11.35 -11.37
CA ILE A 266 -6.08 -10.06 -11.23
C ILE A 266 -5.65 -9.60 -12.61
N ASN A 267 -6.07 -8.38 -13.02
CA ASN A 267 -5.75 -7.86 -14.34
C ASN A 267 -4.38 -7.18 -14.39
N PHE A 268 -4.02 -6.46 -13.33
CA PHE A 268 -2.77 -5.73 -13.26
C PHE A 268 -2.23 -5.69 -11.84
N VAL A 269 -0.91 -5.87 -11.69
CA VAL A 269 -0.18 -5.66 -10.43
C VAL A 269 0.91 -4.60 -10.68
N ALA A 270 0.84 -3.51 -9.94
CA ALA A 270 1.91 -2.53 -9.85
C ALA A 270 2.57 -2.69 -8.48
N MET A 271 3.85 -3.02 -8.44
CA MET A 271 4.54 -3.27 -7.18
C MET A 271 5.92 -2.63 -7.14
N GLU A 272 6.39 -2.27 -5.94
CA GLU A 272 7.75 -1.79 -5.77
C GLU A 272 8.76 -2.86 -6.19
N CYS A 273 9.76 -2.44 -6.98
CA CYS A 273 10.89 -3.25 -7.42
C CYS A 273 12.16 -2.41 -7.32
N ASP A 274 12.55 -2.12 -6.09
CA ASP A 274 13.65 -1.25 -5.81
C ASP A 274 15.03 -1.86 -6.16
N GLU A 275 16.07 -1.04 -6.12
CA GLU A 275 17.44 -1.43 -6.43
C GLU A 275 18.15 -2.18 -5.29
N HIS A 276 17.53 -2.28 -4.12
CA HIS A 276 18.14 -2.85 -2.93
C HIS A 276 18.18 -4.38 -2.94
N ASP A 277 17.29 -5.04 -3.69
CA ASP A 277 17.23 -6.50 -3.78
C ASP A 277 16.75 -6.98 -5.17
N ILE A 278 17.67 -6.98 -6.15
CA ILE A 278 17.40 -7.37 -7.55
C ILE A 278 16.95 -8.84 -7.65
N GLU A 279 17.52 -9.72 -6.83
CA GLU A 279 17.14 -11.14 -6.84
C GLU A 279 15.73 -11.33 -6.36
N LYS A 280 15.32 -10.58 -5.33
CA LYS A 280 13.95 -10.58 -4.82
C LYS A 280 12.97 -10.04 -5.87
N ASN A 281 13.35 -8.98 -6.59
CA ASN A 281 12.54 -8.47 -7.70
C ASN A 281 12.32 -9.54 -8.77
N SER A 282 13.36 -10.30 -9.14
CA SER A 282 13.23 -11.41 -10.09
C SER A 282 12.30 -12.52 -9.56
N ARG A 283 12.36 -12.84 -8.25
CA ARG A 283 11.46 -13.84 -7.66
C ARG A 283 10.01 -13.35 -7.64
N LYS A 284 9.77 -12.06 -7.34
CA LYS A 284 8.41 -11.45 -7.38
C LYS A 284 7.81 -11.54 -8.78
N THR A 285 8.54 -11.11 -9.80
CA THR A 285 8.04 -11.15 -11.19
C THR A 285 7.83 -12.58 -11.67
N SER A 286 8.73 -13.52 -11.33
CA SER A 286 8.58 -14.92 -11.71
C SER A 286 7.30 -15.58 -11.17
N ILE A 287 6.84 -15.20 -9.96
CA ILE A 287 5.56 -15.69 -9.43
C ILE A 287 4.41 -15.23 -10.32
N LEU A 288 4.40 -13.96 -10.72
CA LEU A 288 3.36 -13.40 -11.58
C LEU A 288 3.44 -13.97 -13.00
N GLU A 289 4.63 -14.08 -13.58
CA GLU A 289 4.85 -14.63 -14.92
C GLU A 289 4.39 -16.09 -15.02
N ALA A 290 4.64 -16.91 -13.98
CA ALA A 290 4.14 -18.27 -13.88
C ALA A 290 2.60 -18.34 -13.84
N ASN A 291 1.93 -17.23 -13.50
CA ASN A 291 0.48 -17.10 -13.46
C ASN A 291 -0.09 -16.26 -14.61
N GLY A 292 0.64 -16.16 -15.71
CA GLY A 292 0.16 -15.58 -16.97
C GLY A 292 0.28 -14.06 -17.08
N PHE A 293 1.16 -13.44 -16.28
CA PHE A 293 1.47 -12.02 -16.41
C PHE A 293 2.71 -11.78 -17.28
N LYS A 294 2.80 -10.58 -17.81
CA LYS A 294 4.01 -10.00 -18.37
C LYS A 294 4.42 -8.81 -17.52
N CYS A 295 5.66 -8.79 -17.01
CA CYS A 295 6.19 -7.76 -16.16
C CYS A 295 7.21 -6.92 -16.90
N ASP A 296 7.08 -5.60 -16.78
CA ASP A 296 8.03 -4.62 -17.28
C ASP A 296 8.53 -3.76 -16.10
N LEU A 297 9.85 -3.54 -15.98
CA LEU A 297 10.41 -2.65 -14.97
C LEU A 297 10.34 -1.21 -15.48
N ILE A 298 9.62 -0.36 -14.77
CA ILE A 298 9.46 1.07 -15.08
C ILE A 298 9.85 1.86 -13.85
N ASP A 299 10.98 2.57 -13.97
CA ASP A 299 11.65 3.21 -12.85
C ASP A 299 11.97 2.17 -11.75
N ARG A 300 11.43 2.32 -10.57
CA ARG A 300 11.55 1.40 -9.45
C ARG A 300 10.32 0.54 -9.21
N ASN A 301 9.42 0.49 -10.19
CA ASN A 301 8.19 -0.28 -10.11
C ASN A 301 8.16 -1.40 -11.16
N CYS A 302 7.74 -2.59 -10.76
CA CYS A 302 7.39 -3.67 -11.65
C CYS A 302 5.92 -3.55 -12.02
N MET A 303 5.66 -3.31 -13.30
CA MET A 303 4.34 -3.17 -13.88
C MET A 303 3.95 -4.47 -14.59
N CYS A 304 3.15 -5.28 -13.91
CA CYS A 304 2.82 -6.63 -14.33
C CYS A 304 1.37 -6.72 -14.83
N LYS A 305 1.21 -6.88 -16.14
CA LYS A 305 -0.08 -7.01 -16.81
C LYS A 305 -0.42 -8.47 -17.07
N ASN A 306 -1.61 -8.91 -16.67
CA ASN A 306 -2.13 -10.23 -17.06
C ASN A 306 -2.35 -10.28 -18.58
N ASN A 307 -1.89 -11.35 -19.24
CA ASN A 307 -1.97 -11.51 -20.69
C ASN A 307 -3.41 -11.56 -21.21
N SER A 308 -4.36 -11.99 -20.37
CA SER A 308 -5.80 -12.02 -20.71
C SER A 308 -6.50 -10.66 -20.57
N PHE A 309 -5.85 -9.69 -19.89
CA PHE A 309 -6.45 -8.38 -19.67
C PHE A 309 -6.52 -7.53 -20.93
N LYS A 310 -7.75 -7.22 -21.34
CA LYS A 310 -8.03 -6.26 -22.45
C LYS A 310 -8.03 -4.85 -21.87
N HIS A 311 -6.88 -4.20 -21.90
CA HIS A 311 -6.72 -2.84 -21.42
C HIS A 311 -7.29 -1.79 -22.39
N SER A 312 -7.54 -0.59 -21.89
CA SER A 312 -7.98 0.57 -22.65
C SER A 312 -6.95 1.68 -22.51
N GLU A 313 -6.42 2.16 -23.62
CA GLU A 313 -5.47 3.27 -23.66
C GLU A 313 -6.18 4.59 -24.03
N MET A 314 -5.70 5.69 -23.46
CA MET A 314 -6.10 7.01 -23.91
C MET A 314 -5.67 7.20 -25.38
N PRO A 315 -6.55 7.69 -26.27
CA PRO A 315 -6.16 8.04 -27.63
C PRO A 315 -5.02 9.07 -27.58
N ALA A 316 -3.82 8.62 -27.98
CA ALA A 316 -2.64 9.43 -27.84
C ALA A 316 -2.55 10.48 -28.97
N ASP A 317 -2.60 11.74 -28.63
CA ASP A 317 -1.59 12.61 -29.18
C ASP A 317 -0.26 12.15 -28.57
N LYS A 318 0.57 11.48 -29.36
CA LYS A 318 1.83 10.84 -28.91
C LYS A 318 2.76 11.81 -28.15
N THR A 319 2.53 13.10 -28.25
CA THR A 319 3.28 14.16 -27.58
C THR A 319 2.91 14.32 -26.09
N GLN A 320 1.71 13.92 -25.65
CA GLN A 320 1.29 14.07 -24.25
C GLN A 320 1.70 12.89 -23.36
N LEU A 321 1.64 11.66 -23.86
CA LEU A 321 2.12 10.46 -23.15
C LEU A 321 3.64 10.42 -23.00
N SER A 322 4.39 11.14 -23.86
CA SER A 322 5.85 11.18 -23.83
C SER A 322 6.43 12.10 -22.73
N LYS A 323 5.61 12.88 -22.04
CA LYS A 323 6.08 13.83 -21.01
C LYS A 323 6.26 13.19 -19.65
N TRP A 324 5.76 11.98 -19.44
CA TRP A 324 6.00 11.28 -18.18
C TRP A 324 7.39 10.62 -18.19
N ASN A 325 8.19 10.97 -17.14
CA ASN A 325 9.63 10.73 -17.13
C ASN A 325 10.06 9.27 -16.88
N GLY A 326 9.16 8.31 -16.62
CA GLY A 326 9.51 6.90 -16.54
C GLY A 326 10.28 6.39 -17.76
N VAL A 327 10.03 6.96 -18.94
CA VAL A 327 10.78 6.66 -20.17
C VAL A 327 12.23 7.19 -20.15
N LYS A 328 12.55 8.21 -19.35
CA LYS A 328 13.92 8.72 -19.24
C LYS A 328 14.84 7.82 -18.42
N TYR A 329 14.31 7.14 -17.41
CA TYR A 329 15.09 6.24 -16.56
C TYR A 329 15.53 4.97 -17.32
N VAL A 330 14.63 4.36 -18.09
CA VAL A 330 14.97 3.20 -18.93
C VAL A 330 16.07 3.51 -19.95
N LYS A 331 16.14 4.74 -20.49
CA LYS A 331 17.21 5.14 -21.38
C LYS A 331 18.54 5.41 -20.67
N ALA A 332 18.52 5.83 -19.41
CA ALA A 332 19.73 6.06 -18.62
C ALA A 332 20.40 4.74 -18.17
N GLN A 333 19.63 3.73 -17.86
CA GLN A 333 20.16 2.39 -17.48
C GLN A 333 20.77 1.64 -18.67
N LYS A 334 20.32 1.88 -19.92
CA LYS A 334 20.91 1.27 -21.12
C LYS A 334 22.24 1.92 -21.57
N LYS A 335 22.71 2.96 -20.88
CA LYS A 335 23.96 3.65 -21.18
C LYS A 335 25.06 3.43 -20.15
N LYS A 336 24.89 2.51 -19.19
CA LYS A 336 25.93 2.01 -18.32
C LYS A 336 26.18 0.53 -18.66
#